data_dcb2bbc260a39975d1eb9cd9399708f9
#
_entry.id   dcb2bbc260a39975d1eb9cd9399708f9
#
_cell.length_a   1.000
_cell.length_b   1.000
_cell.length_c   1.000
_cell.angle_alpha   90.00
_cell.angle_beta   90.00
_cell.angle_gamma   90.00
#
_symmetry.space_group_name_H-M   'P 1'
#
loop_
_entity.id
_entity.type
_entity.pdbx_description
1 polymer ?
#
loop_
_entity_poly.entity_id
_entity_poly.type
_entity_poly.pdbx_seq_one_letter_code
_entity_poly.pdbx_strand_id
1 'polypeptide(L)'
;MIGEARGSIGGSTFSRNRGGMYIRNRATPTNTVTPARTTARALFATISSSWETVLTPAQRAAWDAWAELAPEAESLNKLGDTIRIGGKAAFQRINMRLAFAGLAQVTATPDSSAPATPVITGIDAQRELTGDFLLTADASTVPAATHLQLFAGPYVKPGQTLLQKNNLRLVATGTAATTNVSGGASWVSRYGPVQAGQRIAMAIRALRNDGLVSDLVEIGLVTITQEV
;
A
#
# COMPACT_ATOMS: atom_id res chain seq x y z
N MET A 1 -21.12 2.55 -42.25
CA MET A 1 -21.20 2.80 -40.78
C MET A 1 -20.90 1.45 -40.11
N ILE A 2 -19.76 1.29 -39.45
CA ILE A 2 -19.42 0.04 -38.78
C ILE A 2 -20.18 0.05 -37.47
N GLY A 3 -21.12 -0.91 -37.29
CA GLY A 3 -21.85 -1.10 -36.07
C GLY A 3 -20.92 -1.44 -34.89
N GLU A 4 -21.44 -1.38 -33.64
CA GLU A 4 -20.67 -1.70 -32.44
C GLU A 4 -20.12 -3.14 -32.51
N ALA A 5 -18.80 -3.27 -32.58
CA ALA A 5 -18.13 -4.57 -32.47
C ALA A 5 -17.72 -4.81 -31.01
N ARG A 6 -18.11 -5.95 -30.42
CA ARG A 6 -17.69 -6.41 -29.10
C ARG A 6 -17.28 -7.87 -29.17
N GLY A 7 -16.27 -8.25 -28.41
CA GLY A 7 -15.80 -9.63 -28.32
C GLY A 7 -14.37 -9.81 -28.83
N SER A 8 -13.97 -11.05 -29.03
CA SER A 8 -12.62 -11.39 -29.49
C SER A 8 -12.71 -12.23 -30.76
N ILE A 9 -11.95 -11.86 -31.78
CA ILE A 9 -11.83 -12.60 -33.05
C ILE A 9 -10.34 -12.79 -33.31
N GLY A 10 -9.92 -14.05 -33.40
CA GLY A 10 -8.51 -14.38 -33.60
C GLY A 10 -7.62 -13.79 -32.51
N GLY A 11 -6.62 -13.03 -32.91
CA GLY A 11 -5.66 -12.34 -32.02
C GLY A 11 -6.12 -10.98 -31.48
N SER A 12 -7.34 -10.51 -31.82
CA SER A 12 -7.81 -9.16 -31.51
C SER A 12 -9.05 -9.20 -30.60
N THR A 13 -9.11 -8.26 -29.65
CA THR A 13 -10.29 -8.02 -28.81
C THR A 13 -10.83 -6.63 -29.07
N PHE A 14 -12.12 -6.55 -29.39
CA PHE A 14 -12.88 -5.32 -29.59
C PHE A 14 -13.58 -4.96 -28.29
N SER A 15 -13.44 -3.74 -27.83
CA SER A 15 -14.05 -3.24 -26.61
C SER A 15 -14.39 -1.75 -26.74
N ARG A 16 -15.21 -1.24 -25.82
CA ARG A 16 -15.60 0.18 -25.75
C ARG A 16 -15.36 0.72 -24.36
N ASN A 17 -14.88 1.92 -24.27
CA ASN A 17 -14.80 2.71 -23.05
C ASN A 17 -15.42 4.10 -23.25
N ARG A 18 -15.28 5.01 -22.28
CA ARG A 18 -15.77 6.39 -22.42
C ARG A 18 -15.16 7.17 -23.59
N GLY A 19 -13.96 6.80 -24.02
CA GLY A 19 -13.27 7.40 -25.18
C GLY A 19 -13.67 6.79 -26.54
N GLY A 20 -14.61 5.83 -26.56
CA GLY A 20 -15.09 5.19 -27.78
C GLY A 20 -14.66 3.72 -27.93
N MET A 21 -14.82 3.20 -29.14
CA MET A 21 -14.40 1.82 -29.48
C MET A 21 -12.89 1.74 -29.67
N TYR A 22 -12.31 0.64 -29.19
CA TYR A 22 -10.89 0.34 -29.39
C TYR A 22 -10.65 -1.14 -29.66
N ILE A 23 -9.53 -1.41 -30.31
CA ILE A 23 -9.05 -2.76 -30.62
C ILE A 23 -7.75 -2.94 -29.86
N ARG A 24 -7.57 -4.09 -29.21
CA ARG A 24 -6.32 -4.48 -28.55
C ARG A 24 -5.95 -5.90 -28.90
N ASN A 25 -4.67 -6.22 -28.81
CA ASN A 25 -4.24 -7.61 -28.92
C ASN A 25 -4.89 -8.45 -27.80
N ARG A 26 -5.32 -9.65 -28.14
CA ARG A 26 -5.83 -10.61 -27.17
C ARG A 26 -4.68 -11.05 -26.29
N ALA A 27 -4.72 -10.66 -25.01
CA ALA A 27 -3.80 -11.16 -24.01
C ALA A 27 -4.48 -12.27 -23.20
N THR A 28 -3.85 -13.42 -23.13
CA THR A 28 -4.24 -14.46 -22.17
C THR A 28 -3.45 -14.21 -20.89
N PRO A 29 -4.09 -13.76 -19.80
CA PRO A 29 -3.38 -13.48 -18.56
C PRO A 29 -2.77 -14.76 -17.98
N THR A 30 -1.49 -14.76 -17.73
CA THR A 30 -0.86 -15.83 -16.93
C THR A 30 -1.24 -15.63 -15.48
N ASN A 31 -2.05 -16.53 -14.94
CA ASN A 31 -2.48 -16.47 -13.55
C ASN A 31 -1.45 -17.16 -12.64
N THR A 32 -0.35 -16.47 -12.34
CA THR A 32 0.62 -16.98 -11.36
C THR A 32 -0.01 -17.00 -9.97
N VAL A 33 -0.09 -18.20 -9.38
CA VAL A 33 -0.54 -18.39 -8.00
C VAL A 33 0.69 -18.27 -7.09
N THR A 34 0.80 -17.16 -6.38
CA THR A 34 1.80 -16.98 -5.33
C THR A 34 1.11 -16.87 -3.97
N PRO A 35 1.76 -17.32 -2.86
CA PRO A 35 1.16 -17.20 -1.51
C PRO A 35 0.68 -15.79 -1.19
N ALA A 36 1.49 -14.76 -1.50
CA ALA A 36 1.13 -13.36 -1.27
C ALA A 36 -0.13 -12.93 -2.05
N ARG A 37 -0.28 -13.36 -3.31
CA ARG A 37 -1.49 -13.07 -4.11
C ARG A 37 -2.71 -13.80 -3.57
N THR A 38 -2.54 -15.04 -3.11
CA THR A 38 -3.62 -15.82 -2.51
C THR A 38 -4.11 -15.15 -1.23
N THR A 39 -3.20 -14.74 -0.34
CA THR A 39 -3.53 -14.01 0.88
C THR A 39 -4.24 -12.70 0.56
N ALA A 40 -3.72 -11.89 -0.36
CA ALA A 40 -4.35 -10.62 -0.74
C ALA A 40 -5.76 -10.81 -1.32
N ARG A 41 -5.98 -11.84 -2.14
CA ARG A 41 -7.30 -12.17 -2.69
C ARG A 41 -8.28 -12.65 -1.61
N ALA A 42 -7.81 -13.48 -0.67
CA ALA A 42 -8.63 -13.95 0.45
C ALA A 42 -9.06 -12.78 1.34
N LEU A 43 -8.14 -11.90 1.73
CA LEU A 43 -8.44 -10.69 2.49
C LEU A 43 -9.44 -9.79 1.76
N PHE A 44 -9.23 -9.54 0.48
CA PHE A 44 -10.14 -8.73 -0.32
C PHE A 44 -11.54 -9.35 -0.41
N ALA A 45 -11.64 -10.67 -0.60
CA ALA A 45 -12.91 -11.39 -0.64
C ALA A 45 -13.67 -11.27 0.69
N THR A 46 -12.98 -11.48 1.82
CA THR A 46 -13.54 -11.34 3.16
C THR A 46 -14.06 -9.91 3.40
N ILE A 47 -13.25 -8.90 3.13
CA ILE A 47 -13.63 -7.49 3.30
C ILE A 47 -14.79 -7.12 2.36
N SER A 48 -14.77 -7.62 1.12
CA SER A 48 -15.86 -7.36 0.16
C SER A 48 -17.18 -7.96 0.61
N SER A 49 -17.17 -9.17 1.18
CA SER A 49 -18.38 -9.80 1.70
C SER A 49 -18.89 -9.11 2.97
N SER A 50 -17.99 -8.58 3.81
CA SER A 50 -18.36 -7.84 5.02
C SER A 50 -19.23 -6.61 4.73
N TRP A 51 -19.10 -6.00 3.57
CA TRP A 51 -19.98 -4.90 3.16
C TRP A 51 -21.46 -5.27 3.20
N GLU A 52 -21.81 -6.50 2.81
CA GLU A 52 -23.20 -6.96 2.77
C GLU A 52 -23.60 -7.68 4.07
N THR A 53 -22.68 -8.41 4.68
CA THR A 53 -22.97 -9.31 5.79
C THR A 53 -22.78 -8.69 7.16
N VAL A 54 -21.91 -7.69 7.30
CA VAL A 54 -21.54 -7.08 8.59
C VAL A 54 -22.09 -5.66 8.72
N LEU A 55 -22.02 -4.85 7.64
CA LEU A 55 -22.48 -3.47 7.71
C LEU A 55 -24.00 -3.36 7.64
N THR A 56 -24.55 -2.56 8.55
CA THR A 56 -25.97 -2.15 8.49
C THR A 56 -26.22 -1.23 7.29
N PRO A 57 -27.47 -1.09 6.80
CA PRO A 57 -27.82 -0.12 5.76
C PRO A 57 -27.39 1.31 6.10
N ALA A 58 -27.54 1.72 7.37
CA ALA A 58 -27.12 3.05 7.83
C ALA A 58 -25.60 3.25 7.73
N GLN A 59 -24.80 2.24 8.09
CA GLN A 59 -23.35 2.30 7.95
C GLN A 59 -22.93 2.38 6.48
N ARG A 60 -23.57 1.61 5.59
CA ARG A 60 -23.31 1.70 4.14
C ARG A 60 -23.60 3.08 3.58
N ALA A 61 -24.75 3.66 3.96
CA ALA A 61 -25.10 5.04 3.58
C ALA A 61 -24.09 6.07 4.14
N ALA A 62 -23.61 5.88 5.36
CA ALA A 62 -22.55 6.74 5.94
C ALA A 62 -21.25 6.64 5.15
N TRP A 63 -20.84 5.44 4.71
CA TRP A 63 -19.67 5.26 3.86
C TRP A 63 -19.83 5.89 2.46
N ASP A 64 -21.03 5.83 1.88
CA ASP A 64 -21.32 6.49 0.60
C ASP A 64 -21.22 8.01 0.74
N ALA A 65 -21.83 8.59 1.79
CA ALA A 65 -21.72 10.02 2.08
C ALA A 65 -20.27 10.45 2.39
N TRP A 66 -19.52 9.65 3.15
CA TRP A 66 -18.12 9.92 3.44
C TRP A 66 -17.27 9.93 2.16
N ALA A 67 -17.49 8.98 1.25
CA ALA A 67 -16.74 8.87 0.01
C ALA A 67 -16.95 10.06 -0.94
N GLU A 68 -18.07 10.76 -0.84
CA GLU A 68 -18.32 11.96 -1.63
C GLU A 68 -17.53 13.18 -1.14
N LEU A 69 -17.17 13.23 0.13
CA LEU A 69 -16.57 14.39 0.75
C LEU A 69 -15.08 14.20 1.06
N ALA A 70 -14.66 12.98 1.40
CA ALA A 70 -13.31 12.72 1.89
C ALA A 70 -12.26 12.78 0.77
N PRO A 71 -11.14 13.50 0.97
CA PRO A 71 -10.01 13.49 0.03
C PRO A 71 -9.43 12.08 -0.20
N GLU A 72 -9.47 11.23 0.82
CA GLU A 72 -9.02 9.83 0.73
C GLU A 72 -9.85 8.96 -0.24
N ALA A 73 -11.05 9.39 -0.59
CA ALA A 73 -11.88 8.74 -1.61
C ALA A 73 -11.53 9.21 -3.03
N GLU A 74 -10.64 10.16 -3.17
CA GLU A 74 -10.14 10.58 -4.48
C GLU A 74 -9.09 9.61 -5.02
N SER A 75 -9.07 9.49 -6.34
CA SER A 75 -8.11 8.68 -7.08
C SER A 75 -7.88 9.32 -8.45
N LEU A 76 -6.66 9.23 -8.95
CA LEU A 76 -6.38 9.65 -10.32
C LEU A 76 -6.70 8.52 -11.29
N ASN A 77 -7.39 8.83 -12.37
CA ASN A 77 -7.52 7.92 -13.49
C ASN A 77 -6.22 7.92 -14.33
N LYS A 78 -6.16 7.06 -15.35
CA LYS A 78 -4.98 6.99 -16.22
C LYS A 78 -4.73 8.24 -17.08
N LEU A 79 -5.71 9.12 -17.18
CA LEU A 79 -5.63 10.39 -17.91
C LEU A 79 -5.21 11.56 -17.00
N GLY A 80 -5.08 11.30 -15.69
CA GLY A 80 -4.73 12.31 -14.69
C GLY A 80 -5.92 13.04 -14.08
N ASP A 81 -7.17 12.69 -14.45
CA ASP A 81 -8.34 13.33 -13.86
C ASP A 81 -8.62 12.73 -12.47
N THR A 82 -9.02 13.59 -11.56
CA THR A 82 -9.48 13.17 -10.23
C THR A 82 -10.87 12.54 -10.35
N ILE A 83 -10.98 11.31 -9.92
CA ILE A 83 -12.25 10.58 -9.81
C ILE A 83 -12.51 10.22 -8.35
N ARG A 84 -13.78 10.21 -7.96
CA ARG A 84 -14.18 9.70 -6.64
C ARG A 84 -14.59 8.24 -6.74
N ILE A 85 -14.19 7.47 -5.72
CA ILE A 85 -14.61 6.07 -5.56
C ILE A 85 -15.88 6.04 -4.71
N GLY A 86 -16.78 5.06 -4.97
CA GLY A 86 -17.98 4.89 -4.14
C GLY A 86 -17.66 4.32 -2.75
N GLY A 87 -18.61 4.42 -1.82
CA GLY A 87 -18.44 4.02 -0.43
C GLY A 87 -17.95 2.59 -0.23
N LYS A 88 -18.47 1.63 -0.98
CA LYS A 88 -17.96 0.24 -0.95
C LYS A 88 -16.48 0.15 -1.29
N ALA A 89 -16.03 0.86 -2.31
CA ALA A 89 -14.61 0.86 -2.69
C ALA A 89 -13.75 1.60 -1.67
N ALA A 90 -14.26 2.65 -1.04
CA ALA A 90 -13.61 3.35 0.05
C ALA A 90 -13.47 2.45 1.29
N PHE A 91 -14.54 1.76 1.70
CA PHE A 91 -14.53 0.77 2.76
C PHE A 91 -13.48 -0.34 2.51
N GLN A 92 -13.44 -0.88 1.29
CA GLN A 92 -12.46 -1.89 0.91
C GLN A 92 -11.03 -1.34 0.97
N ARG A 93 -10.78 -0.13 0.46
CA ARG A 93 -9.46 0.52 0.49
C ARG A 93 -8.93 0.68 1.91
N ILE A 94 -9.76 1.21 2.81
CA ILE A 94 -9.42 1.46 4.21
C ILE A 94 -9.13 0.13 4.93
N ASN A 95 -10.04 -0.84 4.83
CA ASN A 95 -9.90 -2.10 5.54
C ASN A 95 -8.78 -3.01 4.98
N MET A 96 -8.47 -2.91 3.69
CA MET A 96 -7.29 -3.59 3.14
C MET A 96 -5.98 -3.01 3.71
N ARG A 97 -5.89 -1.70 3.93
CA ARG A 97 -4.73 -1.07 4.60
C ARG A 97 -4.56 -1.61 6.02
N LEU A 98 -5.66 -1.67 6.79
CA LEU A 98 -5.67 -2.21 8.15
C LEU A 98 -5.28 -3.70 8.15
N ALA A 99 -5.87 -4.50 7.28
CA ALA A 99 -5.58 -5.93 7.20
C ALA A 99 -4.09 -6.21 6.86
N PHE A 100 -3.48 -5.46 5.94
CA PHE A 100 -2.05 -5.59 5.65
C PHE A 100 -1.16 -5.10 6.79
N ALA A 101 -1.66 -4.23 7.65
CA ALA A 101 -0.98 -3.80 8.87
C ALA A 101 -1.20 -4.76 10.05
N GLY A 102 -2.01 -5.80 9.89
CA GLY A 102 -2.38 -6.73 10.97
C GLY A 102 -3.39 -6.13 11.96
N LEU A 103 -4.11 -5.07 11.57
CA LEU A 103 -5.08 -4.38 12.42
C LEU A 103 -6.52 -4.86 12.13
N ALA A 104 -7.39 -4.64 13.11
CA ALA A 104 -8.78 -5.02 13.02
C ALA A 104 -9.54 -4.21 11.94
N GLN A 105 -10.53 -4.85 11.32
CA GLN A 105 -11.43 -4.20 10.39
C GLN A 105 -12.33 -3.19 11.13
N VAL A 106 -12.58 -2.04 10.47
CA VAL A 106 -13.51 -1.01 10.97
C VAL A 106 -14.81 -1.02 10.17
N THR A 107 -15.92 -0.77 10.85
CA THR A 107 -17.28 -0.65 10.24
C THR A 107 -17.75 0.80 10.17
N ALA A 108 -17.25 1.66 11.06
CA ALA A 108 -17.52 3.09 11.05
C ALA A 108 -16.62 3.80 10.02
N THR A 109 -17.10 4.91 9.50
CA THR A 109 -16.32 5.80 8.64
C THR A 109 -15.18 6.45 9.44
N PRO A 110 -14.00 6.64 8.81
CA PRO A 110 -12.91 7.35 9.45
C PRO A 110 -13.25 8.82 9.74
N ASP A 111 -12.50 9.43 10.65
CA ASP A 111 -12.52 10.88 10.83
C ASP A 111 -12.11 11.60 9.55
N SER A 112 -12.46 12.88 9.43
CA SER A 112 -12.25 13.64 8.20
C SER A 112 -10.79 14.03 7.92
N SER A 113 -9.90 13.95 8.91
CA SER A 113 -8.50 14.40 8.78
C SER A 113 -7.52 13.22 8.80
N ALA A 114 -6.59 13.22 7.85
CA ALA A 114 -5.46 12.30 7.86
C ALA A 114 -4.56 12.51 9.10
N PRO A 115 -3.86 11.47 9.59
CA PRO A 115 -2.89 11.63 10.66
C PRO A 115 -1.73 12.54 10.20
N ALA A 116 -1.11 13.23 11.16
CA ALA A 116 0.05 14.07 10.88
C ALA A 116 1.19 13.23 10.24
N THR A 117 1.90 13.86 9.32
CA THR A 117 3.07 13.25 8.68
C THR A 117 4.18 13.07 9.72
N PRO A 118 4.75 11.86 9.85
CA PRO A 118 5.80 11.61 10.84
C PRO A 118 7.09 12.36 10.48
N VAL A 119 7.74 12.94 11.48
CA VAL A 119 9.06 13.57 11.35
C VAL A 119 10.13 12.53 11.71
N ILE A 120 11.00 12.19 10.79
CA ILE A 120 12.04 11.18 10.97
C ILE A 120 13.15 11.75 11.86
N THR A 121 13.54 11.01 12.89
CA THR A 121 14.61 11.38 13.83
C THR A 121 15.81 10.44 13.78
N GLY A 122 15.61 9.21 13.33
CA GLY A 122 16.67 8.21 13.23
C GLY A 122 16.38 7.17 12.15
N ILE A 123 17.44 6.61 11.60
CA ILE A 123 17.37 5.51 10.63
C ILE A 123 18.57 4.62 10.87
N ASP A 124 18.31 3.32 10.97
CA ASP A 124 19.35 2.31 11.00
C ASP A 124 19.11 1.25 9.93
N ALA A 125 20.19 0.93 9.22
CA ALA A 125 20.23 -0.19 8.29
C ALA A 125 21.60 -0.86 8.45
N GLN A 126 21.69 -1.86 9.33
CA GLN A 126 22.94 -2.51 9.70
C GLN A 126 22.85 -4.02 9.53
N ARG A 127 23.91 -4.60 8.99
CA ARG A 127 24.13 -6.04 9.07
C ARG A 127 24.85 -6.33 10.38
N GLU A 128 24.20 -7.06 11.27
CA GLU A 128 24.78 -7.47 12.55
C GLU A 128 25.84 -8.56 12.35
N LEU A 129 26.74 -8.70 13.34
CA LEU A 129 27.78 -9.75 13.32
C LEU A 129 27.18 -11.16 13.33
N THR A 130 26.00 -11.33 13.91
CA THR A 130 25.20 -12.56 13.87
C THR A 130 24.68 -12.91 12.48
N GLY A 131 24.75 -11.98 11.52
CA GLY A 131 24.19 -12.11 10.18
C GLY A 131 22.76 -11.61 10.07
N ASP A 132 22.16 -11.16 11.16
CA ASP A 132 20.83 -10.55 11.19
C ASP A 132 20.83 -9.17 10.55
N PHE A 133 19.66 -8.66 10.25
CA PHE A 133 19.49 -7.34 9.66
C PHE A 133 18.69 -6.43 10.57
N LEU A 134 19.34 -5.42 11.11
CA LEU A 134 18.69 -4.32 11.78
C LEU A 134 18.23 -3.31 10.73
N LEU A 135 16.92 -3.15 10.58
CA LEU A 135 16.31 -2.15 9.71
C LEU A 135 15.25 -1.40 10.51
N THR A 136 15.56 -0.20 10.95
CA THR A 136 14.68 0.61 11.80
C THR A 136 14.50 2.02 11.24
N ALA A 137 13.39 2.62 11.61
CA ALA A 137 13.14 4.04 11.41
C ALA A 137 12.43 4.61 12.63
N ASP A 138 12.92 5.75 13.10
CA ASP A 138 12.42 6.47 14.26
C ASP A 138 11.71 7.77 13.83
N ALA A 139 10.66 8.11 14.55
CA ALA A 139 9.95 9.37 14.40
C ALA A 139 9.89 10.14 15.72
N SER A 140 9.81 11.46 15.67
CA SER A 140 9.83 12.32 16.85
C SER A 140 8.64 12.10 17.78
N THR A 141 7.45 12.00 17.20
CA THR A 141 6.19 11.81 17.93
C THR A 141 5.22 11.01 17.08
N VAL A 142 4.52 10.07 17.71
CA VAL A 142 3.45 9.29 17.09
C VAL A 142 2.21 9.41 17.98
N PRO A 143 1.10 10.00 17.50
CA PRO A 143 -0.11 10.14 18.28
C PRO A 143 -0.67 8.80 18.74
N ALA A 144 -1.46 8.80 19.82
CA ALA A 144 -2.22 7.62 20.25
C ALA A 144 -3.07 7.06 19.09
N ALA A 145 -3.28 5.75 19.07
CA ALA A 145 -4.01 5.04 18.02
C ALA A 145 -3.41 5.19 16.60
N THR A 146 -2.14 5.57 16.50
CA THR A 146 -1.41 5.70 15.23
C THR A 146 -0.21 4.77 15.24
N HIS A 147 0.05 4.13 14.11
CA HIS A 147 1.13 3.17 13.87
C HIS A 147 2.10 3.74 12.84
N LEU A 148 3.40 3.56 13.03
CA LEU A 148 4.37 3.78 11.98
C LEU A 148 4.40 2.58 11.02
N GLN A 149 4.41 2.84 9.74
CA GLN A 149 4.62 1.84 8.70
C GLN A 149 5.94 2.09 8.00
N LEU A 150 6.80 1.07 8.00
CA LEU A 150 8.09 1.08 7.31
C LEU A 150 7.93 0.43 5.93
N PHE A 151 8.34 1.15 4.92
CA PHE A 151 8.43 0.66 3.54
C PHE A 151 9.89 0.57 3.13
N ALA A 152 10.26 -0.53 2.51
CA ALA A 152 11.59 -0.68 1.95
C ALA A 152 11.52 -1.39 0.59
N GLY A 153 12.49 -1.08 -0.25
CA GLY A 153 12.68 -1.69 -1.57
C GLY A 153 13.78 -2.76 -1.57
N PRO A 154 13.99 -3.43 -2.70
CA PRO A 154 15.13 -4.31 -2.92
C PRO A 154 16.42 -3.49 -2.96
N TYR A 155 17.57 -4.16 -3.07
CA TYR A 155 18.84 -3.52 -3.34
C TYR A 155 18.78 -2.63 -4.58
N VAL A 156 19.38 -1.47 -4.46
CA VAL A 156 19.45 -0.47 -5.53
C VAL A 156 20.68 -0.76 -6.40
N LYS A 157 20.48 -0.77 -7.71
CA LYS A 157 21.57 -1.01 -8.67
C LYS A 157 22.67 0.06 -8.52
N PRO A 158 23.94 -0.30 -8.72
CA PRO A 158 25.03 0.68 -8.78
C PRO A 158 24.69 1.80 -9.78
N GLY A 159 24.98 3.04 -9.40
CA GLY A 159 24.69 4.22 -10.23
C GLY A 159 23.25 4.78 -10.13
N GLN A 160 22.30 4.05 -9.58
CA GLN A 160 20.97 4.57 -9.33
C GLN A 160 20.98 5.53 -8.14
N THR A 161 20.53 6.77 -8.35
CA THR A 161 20.50 7.82 -7.33
C THR A 161 19.09 8.19 -6.89
N LEU A 162 18.07 7.82 -7.69
CA LEU A 162 16.68 8.17 -7.43
C LEU A 162 15.93 7.03 -6.76
N LEU A 163 15.13 7.40 -5.76
CA LEU A 163 14.19 6.48 -5.11
C LEU A 163 13.07 6.09 -6.10
N GLN A 164 12.86 4.79 -6.29
CA GLN A 164 11.74 4.26 -7.08
C GLN A 164 10.57 3.89 -6.16
N LYS A 165 9.63 4.80 -5.97
CA LYS A 165 8.44 4.58 -5.12
C LYS A 165 7.69 3.29 -5.45
N ASN A 166 7.63 2.92 -6.73
CA ASN A 166 6.93 1.71 -7.18
C ASN A 166 7.53 0.41 -6.67
N ASN A 167 8.78 0.43 -6.23
CA ASN A 167 9.50 -0.73 -5.68
C ASN A 167 9.37 -0.85 -4.16
N LEU A 168 8.88 0.20 -3.49
CA LEU A 168 8.66 0.17 -2.05
C LEU A 168 7.53 -0.79 -1.68
N ARG A 169 7.76 -1.60 -0.66
CA ARG A 169 6.79 -2.53 -0.10
C ARG A 169 6.72 -2.35 1.41
N LEU A 170 5.55 -2.53 1.97
CA LEU A 170 5.38 -2.55 3.42
C LEU A 170 6.21 -3.72 3.99
N VAL A 171 7.11 -3.40 4.89
CA VAL A 171 8.03 -4.35 5.55
C VAL A 171 7.58 -4.57 6.98
N ALA A 172 7.19 -3.51 7.68
CA ALA A 172 6.74 -3.60 9.06
C ALA A 172 5.69 -2.53 9.39
N THR A 173 4.88 -2.84 10.40
CA THR A 173 4.00 -1.89 11.08
C THR A 173 4.35 -1.94 12.56
N GLY A 174 4.73 -0.81 13.14
CA GLY A 174 5.01 -0.66 14.58
C GLY A 174 3.74 -0.78 15.43
N THR A 175 3.89 -0.95 16.71
CA THR A 175 2.77 -0.88 17.65
C THR A 175 2.24 0.56 17.76
N ALA A 176 1.01 0.72 18.24
CA ALA A 176 0.40 2.06 18.36
C ALA A 176 1.22 2.95 19.31
N ALA A 177 1.31 4.23 18.97
CA ALA A 177 2.01 5.27 19.72
C ALA A 177 3.53 5.02 19.96
N THR A 178 4.13 4.03 19.25
CA THR A 178 5.59 3.86 19.29
C THR A 178 6.27 4.73 18.25
N THR A 179 7.39 5.31 18.63
CA THR A 179 8.20 6.15 17.75
C THR A 179 9.17 5.37 16.89
N ASN A 180 9.33 4.07 17.14
CA ASN A 180 10.25 3.18 16.42
C ASN A 180 9.48 2.08 15.67
N VAL A 181 9.94 1.76 14.46
CA VAL A 181 9.47 0.60 13.70
C VAL A 181 10.65 -0.19 13.14
N SER A 182 10.66 -1.49 13.37
CA SER A 182 11.71 -2.42 12.90
C SER A 182 11.15 -3.44 11.92
N GLY A 183 11.91 -3.72 10.85
CA GLY A 183 11.44 -4.60 9.77
C GLY A 183 12.51 -5.46 9.12
N GLY A 184 13.68 -5.63 9.73
CA GLY A 184 14.80 -6.34 9.14
C GLY A 184 14.47 -7.79 8.75
N ALA A 185 13.91 -8.58 9.65
CA ALA A 185 13.54 -9.98 9.38
C ALA A 185 12.55 -10.12 8.22
N SER A 186 11.54 -9.24 8.16
CA SER A 186 10.57 -9.23 7.06
C SER A 186 11.21 -8.84 5.72
N TRP A 187 12.18 -7.94 5.75
CA TRP A 187 12.94 -7.55 4.57
C TRP A 187 13.79 -8.72 4.04
N VAL A 188 14.54 -9.38 4.93
CA VAL A 188 15.37 -10.56 4.59
C VAL A 188 14.51 -11.70 4.01
N SER A 189 13.37 -11.96 4.62
CA SER A 189 12.41 -12.96 4.11
C SER A 189 11.94 -12.69 2.69
N ARG A 190 11.88 -11.43 2.29
CA ARG A 190 11.38 -11.01 0.97
C ARG A 190 12.49 -10.87 -0.07
N TYR A 191 13.63 -10.34 0.29
CA TYR A 191 14.68 -9.92 -0.64
C TYR A 191 15.97 -10.74 -0.53
N GLY A 192 16.08 -11.61 0.47
CA GLY A 192 17.23 -12.48 0.69
C GLY A 192 18.27 -11.89 1.67
N PRO A 193 19.44 -12.55 1.75
CA PRO A 193 20.46 -12.21 2.74
C PRO A 193 21.04 -10.80 2.51
N VAL A 194 21.40 -10.16 3.62
CA VAL A 194 21.89 -8.79 3.65
C VAL A 194 23.36 -8.71 3.20
N GLN A 195 23.67 -7.65 2.48
CA GLN A 195 25.03 -7.35 2.00
C GLN A 195 25.42 -5.93 2.43
N ALA A 196 26.45 -5.82 3.26
CA ALA A 196 26.98 -4.52 3.66
C ALA A 196 27.52 -3.73 2.44
N GLY A 197 27.44 -2.41 2.49
CA GLY A 197 27.82 -1.52 1.37
C GLY A 197 26.75 -1.39 0.28
N GLN A 198 25.71 -2.23 0.28
CA GLN A 198 24.59 -2.08 -0.62
C GLN A 198 23.65 -0.98 -0.14
N ARG A 199 22.83 -0.44 -1.06
CA ARG A 199 21.84 0.58 -0.74
C ARG A 199 20.43 0.05 -0.93
N ILE A 200 19.53 0.49 -0.07
CA ILE A 200 18.09 0.21 -0.15
C ILE A 200 17.31 1.51 -0.11
N ALA A 201 16.17 1.53 -0.78
CA ALA A 201 15.22 2.63 -0.70
C ALA A 201 14.30 2.44 0.50
N MET A 202 14.10 3.50 1.28
CA MET A 202 13.25 3.47 2.47
C MET A 202 12.26 4.64 2.48
N ALA A 203 11.11 4.41 3.08
CA ALA A 203 10.10 5.43 3.35
C ALA A 203 9.25 5.02 4.55
N ILE A 204 8.66 6.00 5.23
CA ILE A 204 7.71 5.77 6.33
C ILE A 204 6.42 6.56 6.11
N ARG A 205 5.37 6.12 6.75
CA ARG A 205 4.12 6.89 6.93
C ARG A 205 3.44 6.50 8.23
N ALA A 206 2.53 7.35 8.68
CA ALA A 206 1.63 7.05 9.78
C ALA A 206 0.34 6.39 9.27
N LEU A 207 -0.15 5.38 9.99
CA LEU A 207 -1.44 4.74 9.79
C LEU A 207 -2.22 4.82 11.09
N ARG A 208 -3.38 5.44 11.09
CA ARG A 208 -4.28 5.48 12.25
C ARG A 208 -5.19 4.23 12.29
N ASN A 209 -5.71 3.89 13.48
CA ASN A 209 -6.58 2.72 13.68
C ASN A 209 -7.88 2.74 12.87
N ASP A 210 -8.30 3.89 12.36
CA ASP A 210 -9.43 4.03 11.46
C ASP A 210 -9.07 3.82 9.98
N GLY A 211 -7.79 3.55 9.68
CA GLY A 211 -7.26 3.25 8.36
C GLY A 211 -6.88 4.44 7.51
N LEU A 212 -6.97 5.67 8.03
CA LEU A 212 -6.40 6.84 7.38
C LEU A 212 -4.88 6.83 7.49
N VAL A 213 -4.22 7.33 6.45
CA VAL A 213 -2.76 7.38 6.37
C VAL A 213 -2.29 8.82 6.13
N SER A 214 -1.10 9.12 6.65
CA SER A 214 -0.38 10.34 6.28
C SER A 214 0.22 10.22 4.88
N ASP A 215 0.78 11.31 4.40
CA ASP A 215 1.67 11.27 3.25
C ASP A 215 2.87 10.35 3.53
N LEU A 216 3.40 9.77 2.45
CA LEU A 216 4.58 8.94 2.51
C LEU A 216 5.82 9.82 2.59
N VAL A 217 6.57 9.71 3.68
CA VAL A 217 7.85 10.41 3.87
C VAL A 217 8.97 9.54 3.29
N GLU A 218 9.60 10.03 2.26
CA GLU A 218 10.75 9.36 1.64
C GLU A 218 11.99 9.61 2.49
N ILE A 219 12.59 8.54 2.99
CA ILE A 219 13.90 8.58 3.66
C ILE A 219 15.00 8.71 2.63
N GLY A 220 14.80 8.11 1.47
CA GLY A 220 15.77 8.08 0.38
C GLY A 220 16.49 6.74 0.27
N LEU A 221 17.74 6.80 -0.21
CA LEU A 221 18.60 5.64 -0.36
C LEU A 221 19.54 5.54 0.86
N VAL A 222 19.37 4.48 1.64
CA VAL A 222 20.15 4.22 2.85
C VAL A 222 21.21 3.16 2.53
N THR A 223 22.45 3.39 2.93
CA THR A 223 23.54 2.42 2.79
C THR A 223 23.52 1.47 3.98
N ILE A 224 23.61 0.18 3.71
CA ILE A 224 23.69 -0.85 4.74
C ILE A 224 25.11 -0.86 5.28
N THR A 225 25.26 -0.58 6.56
CA THR A 225 26.54 -0.64 7.27
C THR A 225 26.79 -2.05 7.82
N GLN A 226 28.02 -2.36 8.15
CA GLN A 226 28.38 -3.55 8.91
C GLN A 226 28.57 -3.13 10.36
N GLU A 227 28.02 -3.89 11.28
CA GLU A 227 28.36 -3.76 12.70
C GLU A 227 29.84 -4.05 12.90
N VAL A 228 30.53 -3.23 13.71
CA VAL A 228 31.98 -3.28 13.98
C VAL A 228 32.25 -4.06 15.26
#